data_569a9ce62c7af095d16332bfcc1144c6
#
_entry.id   569a9ce62c7af095d16332bfcc1144c6
#
_cell.length_a   1.000
_cell.length_b   1.000
_cell.length_c   1.000
_cell.angle_alpha   90.00
_cell.angle_beta   90.00
_cell.angle_gamma   90.00
#
_symmetry.space_group_name_H-M   'P 1'
#
loop_
_entity.id
_entity.type
_entity.pdbx_description
1 polymer ?
#
loop_
_entity_poly.entity_id
_entity_poly.type
_entity_poly.pdbx_seq_one_letter_code
_entity_poly.pdbx_strand_id
1 'polypeptide(L)'
;AGPTGTCYAPDLYVTSASETKVQTHELRFNTPEENRWRGTFGAFYSDLELAEMNDFVYPGSTQVLGFNGQVGFAPNYPLTNTDVTGAVGNASPGYYSEAGPFPAGVIFRNDVLRTDKQIGIFGETTFDLTDQFALTVGARYYDIEVDLEGSANSSFGNLGQIEDAQVFGTNISAQFAPGNPFGAPDKAATDGMIYKVTGQWTPTDDMLFYATYSEGFRPGLLNRPGGASGPNGFTVPFALDTDDVKNYEAGWKTELFDNSLRFNGSAFFVEIENLQTTIFDPSIVNLFFSDNAANAEIKGLEGDFTWAPLSVDGLTIAGAFSLLDTEITEVLTPTDDVLLGSELAFAPSYQGNIRARYEWDLEQEVAGSSLRAHIMPQIVFSDSSVSDIIEINKSEMDSWATLGGTLGVTADQWAAELFVTNLTNEYAELSSNFVFDRERVTPIRPRTIGLRLSYDY
;
A
#
# COMPACT_ATOMS: atom_id res chain seq x y z
N ALA A 1 21.07 26.25 0.69
CA ALA A 1 21.81 27.51 0.39
C ALA A 1 22.87 27.22 -0.66
N GLY A 2 22.93 28.02 -1.74
CA GLY A 2 24.00 27.90 -2.73
C GLY A 2 25.35 28.27 -2.16
N PRO A 3 26.48 28.02 -2.87
CA PRO A 3 27.82 28.31 -2.39
C PRO A 3 28.07 29.79 -2.06
N THR A 4 27.20 30.67 -2.52
CA THR A 4 27.21 32.11 -2.23
C THR A 4 26.35 32.49 -1.02
N GLY A 5 25.73 31.54 -0.32
CA GLY A 5 24.76 31.80 0.73
C GLY A 5 23.38 32.27 0.24
N THR A 6 23.14 32.31 -1.06
CA THR A 6 21.84 32.68 -1.62
C THR A 6 20.87 31.50 -1.47
N CYS A 7 19.75 31.74 -0.80
CA CYS A 7 18.65 30.77 -0.72
C CYS A 7 17.75 30.93 -1.93
N TYR A 8 17.46 29.83 -2.61
CA TYR A 8 16.46 29.76 -3.66
C TYR A 8 15.18 29.16 -3.08
N ALA A 9 14.03 29.63 -3.55
CA ALA A 9 12.74 29.07 -3.12
C ALA A 9 12.65 27.60 -3.55
N PRO A 10 12.27 26.71 -2.63
CA PRO A 10 12.10 25.30 -2.96
C PRO A 10 10.71 25.05 -3.54
N ASP A 11 10.49 25.51 -4.74
CA ASP A 11 9.23 25.33 -5.49
C ASP A 11 9.25 24.06 -6.36
N LEU A 12 9.86 22.99 -5.82
CA LEU A 12 9.83 21.68 -6.43
C LEU A 12 8.40 21.11 -6.43
N TYR A 13 7.92 20.69 -7.57
CA TYR A 13 6.66 19.98 -7.70
C TYR A 13 6.78 18.83 -8.70
N VAL A 14 5.84 17.90 -8.62
CA VAL A 14 5.74 16.76 -9.53
C VAL A 14 4.47 16.92 -10.36
N THR A 15 4.60 16.76 -11.68
CA THR A 15 3.47 16.51 -12.56
C THR A 15 3.44 15.03 -12.89
N SER A 16 2.28 14.41 -12.78
CA SER A 16 2.10 13.00 -13.03
C SER A 16 0.94 12.78 -14.00
N ALA A 17 1.16 11.93 -14.97
CA ALA A 17 0.13 11.40 -15.85
C ALA A 17 0.25 9.88 -15.85
N SER A 18 -0.86 9.18 -15.60
CA SER A 18 -0.91 7.72 -15.65
C SER A 18 -2.10 7.24 -16.45
N GLU A 19 -1.88 6.18 -17.21
CA GLU A 19 -2.92 5.44 -17.93
C GLU A 19 -2.82 3.97 -17.55
N THR A 20 -3.93 3.41 -17.07
CA THR A 20 -4.01 1.99 -16.74
C THR A 20 -5.02 1.30 -17.65
N LYS A 21 -4.60 0.23 -18.30
CA LYS A 21 -5.46 -0.68 -19.07
C LYS A 21 -5.39 -2.04 -18.44
N VAL A 22 -6.57 -2.61 -18.15
CA VAL A 22 -6.67 -3.95 -17.56
C VAL A 22 -7.65 -4.78 -18.33
N GLN A 23 -7.23 -5.99 -18.70
CA GLN A 23 -8.11 -7.05 -19.21
C GLN A 23 -8.05 -8.22 -18.24
N THR A 24 -9.22 -8.62 -17.74
CA THR A 24 -9.32 -9.75 -16.82
C THR A 24 -10.38 -10.72 -17.33
N HIS A 25 -10.03 -12.00 -17.38
CA HIS A 25 -10.91 -13.08 -17.75
C HIS A 25 -10.87 -14.17 -16.69
N GLU A 26 -12.03 -14.56 -16.20
CA GLU A 26 -12.14 -15.68 -15.26
C GLU A 26 -13.24 -16.63 -15.70
N LEU A 27 -12.94 -17.91 -15.66
CA LEU A 27 -13.90 -18.99 -15.82
C LEU A 27 -13.96 -19.78 -14.53
N ARG A 28 -15.15 -19.88 -13.93
CA ARG A 28 -15.36 -20.54 -12.64
C ARG A 28 -16.48 -21.57 -12.74
N PHE A 29 -16.27 -22.71 -12.15
CA PHE A 29 -17.24 -23.78 -11.98
C PHE A 29 -17.47 -24.04 -10.49
N ASN A 30 -18.72 -24.00 -10.06
CA ASN A 30 -19.12 -24.31 -8.69
C ASN A 30 -20.01 -25.54 -8.67
N THR A 31 -19.80 -26.41 -7.71
CA THR A 31 -20.79 -27.46 -7.40
C THR A 31 -21.91 -26.86 -6.53
N PRO A 32 -23.11 -27.48 -6.47
CA PRO A 32 -24.16 -27.02 -5.58
C PRO A 32 -23.73 -26.98 -4.11
N GLU A 33 -24.16 -25.92 -3.40
CA GLU A 33 -23.74 -25.65 -2.01
C GLU A 33 -24.34 -26.64 -1.01
N GLU A 34 -25.48 -27.23 -1.32
CA GLU A 34 -26.18 -28.23 -0.49
C GLU A 34 -25.50 -29.60 -0.46
N ASN A 35 -24.50 -29.81 -1.33
CA ASN A 35 -23.78 -31.07 -1.35
C ASN A 35 -22.79 -31.15 -0.17
N ARG A 36 -22.73 -32.34 0.43
CA ARG A 36 -21.70 -32.65 1.45
C ARG A 36 -20.28 -32.45 0.92
N TRP A 37 -20.04 -32.67 -0.35
CA TRP A 37 -18.83 -32.32 -1.06
C TRP A 37 -19.14 -31.22 -2.07
N ARG A 38 -18.54 -30.07 -1.88
CA ARG A 38 -18.69 -28.90 -2.73
C ARG A 38 -17.35 -28.30 -3.10
N GLY A 39 -17.26 -27.72 -4.24
CA GLY A 39 -16.00 -27.16 -4.72
C GLY A 39 -16.18 -26.06 -5.75
N THR A 40 -15.16 -25.24 -5.83
CA THR A 40 -14.98 -24.19 -6.83
C THR A 40 -13.69 -24.46 -7.58
N PHE A 41 -13.74 -24.44 -8.91
CA PHE A 41 -12.57 -24.66 -9.77
C PHE A 41 -12.59 -23.60 -10.86
N GLY A 42 -11.42 -23.08 -11.21
CA GLY A 42 -11.39 -22.04 -12.23
C GLY A 42 -10.04 -21.80 -12.84
N ALA A 43 -10.06 -20.97 -13.88
CA ALA A 43 -8.90 -20.41 -14.54
C ALA A 43 -9.04 -18.89 -14.62
N PHE A 44 -7.93 -18.21 -14.44
CA PHE A 44 -7.83 -16.77 -14.42
C PHE A 44 -6.75 -16.30 -15.38
N TYR A 45 -7.02 -15.22 -16.11
CA TYR A 45 -6.05 -14.49 -16.91
C TYR A 45 -6.19 -13.00 -16.64
N SER A 46 -5.07 -12.31 -16.48
CA SER A 46 -5.01 -10.85 -16.40
C SER A 46 -3.87 -10.32 -17.26
N ASP A 47 -4.11 -9.19 -17.92
CA ASP A 47 -3.12 -8.41 -18.65
C ASP A 47 -3.32 -6.96 -18.22
N LEU A 48 -2.33 -6.41 -17.51
CA LEU A 48 -2.34 -5.05 -17.03
C LEU A 48 -1.21 -4.29 -17.71
N GLU A 49 -1.54 -3.15 -18.30
CA GLU A 49 -0.61 -2.15 -18.78
C GLU A 49 -0.75 -0.89 -17.91
N LEU A 50 0.34 -0.47 -17.27
CA LEU A 50 0.44 0.78 -16.53
C LEU A 50 1.50 1.65 -17.17
N ALA A 51 1.06 2.69 -17.83
CA ALA A 51 1.94 3.71 -18.39
C ALA A 51 1.97 4.93 -17.47
N GLU A 52 3.16 5.38 -17.10
CA GLU A 52 3.37 6.49 -16.19
C GLU A 52 4.40 7.46 -16.74
N MET A 53 4.05 8.74 -16.75
CA MET A 53 4.98 9.83 -17.02
C MET A 53 4.97 10.82 -15.85
N ASN A 54 6.10 10.91 -15.16
CA ASN A 54 6.27 11.75 -13.97
C ASN A 54 7.43 12.73 -14.20
N ASP A 55 7.15 14.03 -14.20
CA ASP A 55 8.15 15.08 -14.24
C ASP A 55 8.34 15.70 -12.86
N PHE A 56 9.57 15.69 -12.38
CA PHE A 56 9.99 16.48 -11.23
C PHE A 56 10.47 17.83 -11.76
N VAL A 57 9.75 18.87 -11.41
CA VAL A 57 9.99 20.22 -11.94
C VAL A 57 10.50 21.12 -10.83
N TYR A 58 11.66 21.71 -11.04
CA TYR A 58 12.24 22.74 -10.18
C TYR A 58 12.46 24.02 -10.99
N PRO A 59 11.52 24.97 -10.99
CA PRO A 59 11.61 26.21 -11.74
C PRO A 59 12.85 27.03 -11.40
N GLY A 60 13.30 27.02 -10.15
CA GLY A 60 14.52 27.67 -9.69
C GLY A 60 15.82 27.06 -10.24
N SER A 61 15.77 25.89 -10.86
CA SER A 61 16.97 25.18 -11.37
C SER A 61 17.76 26.01 -12.38
N THR A 62 17.09 26.80 -13.20
CA THR A 62 17.72 27.68 -14.20
C THR A 62 18.49 28.84 -13.59
N GLN A 63 18.28 29.12 -12.30
CA GLN A 63 18.96 30.20 -11.56
C GLN A 63 20.19 29.68 -10.78
N VAL A 64 20.38 28.40 -10.71
CA VAL A 64 21.49 27.73 -9.99
C VAL A 64 22.70 27.60 -10.93
N LEU A 65 23.04 28.65 -11.64
CA LEU A 65 24.22 28.69 -12.49
C LEU A 65 25.49 28.73 -11.64
N GLY A 66 26.39 27.78 -11.82
CA GLY A 66 27.70 27.76 -11.15
C GLY A 66 27.87 26.69 -10.07
N PHE A 67 26.98 25.75 -9.94
CA PHE A 67 27.16 24.55 -9.12
C PHE A 67 28.19 23.55 -9.70
N ASN A 68 29.00 24.02 -10.61
CA ASN A 68 30.10 23.26 -11.17
C ASN A 68 31.02 22.75 -10.06
N GLY A 69 30.99 21.45 -9.84
CA GLY A 69 31.81 20.77 -8.82
C GLY A 69 31.16 20.56 -7.47
N GLN A 70 29.85 20.78 -7.33
CA GLN A 70 29.10 20.28 -6.18
C GLN A 70 28.49 18.93 -6.48
N VAL A 71 28.72 18.06 -5.52
CA VAL A 71 28.23 16.70 -5.49
C VAL A 71 26.71 16.71 -5.57
N GLY A 72 26.14 16.04 -6.56
CA GLY A 72 24.70 15.86 -6.70
C GLY A 72 23.99 16.65 -7.80
N PHE A 73 24.61 17.65 -8.40
CA PHE A 73 24.01 18.41 -9.48
C PHE A 73 24.88 18.42 -10.70
N ALA A 74 24.36 17.89 -11.78
CA ALA A 74 25.04 17.88 -13.06
C ALA A 74 25.16 19.30 -13.66
N PRO A 75 26.19 19.56 -14.49
CA PRO A 75 26.31 20.82 -15.23
C PRO A 75 25.12 21.08 -16.16
N ASN A 76 24.35 20.09 -16.51
CA ASN A 76 23.17 20.17 -17.39
C ASN A 76 21.86 20.34 -16.63
N TYR A 77 21.89 21.02 -15.59
CA TYR A 77 20.76 21.42 -14.82
C TYR A 77 20.15 22.70 -15.42
N PRO A 78 18.93 22.74 -15.89
CA PRO A 78 17.90 21.68 -15.94
C PRO A 78 18.23 20.54 -16.91
N LEU A 79 17.45 19.47 -16.87
CA LEU A 79 17.59 18.32 -17.75
C LEU A 79 17.45 18.76 -19.22
N THR A 80 18.44 18.44 -20.03
CA THR A 80 18.44 18.72 -21.47
C THR A 80 18.83 17.46 -22.23
N ASN A 81 18.44 17.38 -23.48
CA ASN A 81 18.89 16.32 -24.38
C ASN A 81 20.20 16.68 -25.10
N THR A 82 20.77 17.82 -24.80
CA THR A 82 22.01 18.27 -25.40
C THR A 82 23.17 17.96 -24.49
N ASP A 83 24.16 17.33 -25.06
CA ASP A 83 25.46 17.19 -24.43
C ASP A 83 26.15 18.56 -24.32
N VAL A 84 25.90 19.22 -23.21
CA VAL A 84 26.60 20.45 -22.86
C VAL A 84 27.80 20.04 -22.04
N THR A 85 28.93 19.80 -22.65
CA THR A 85 30.19 19.46 -21.98
C THR A 85 30.41 17.94 -21.71
N GLY A 86 29.69 17.05 -22.35
CA GLY A 86 29.84 15.61 -22.17
C GLY A 86 29.34 15.11 -20.82
N ALA A 87 28.51 15.89 -20.13
CA ALA A 87 28.16 15.56 -18.77
C ALA A 87 26.79 14.89 -18.63
N VAL A 88 25.88 15.05 -19.55
CA VAL A 88 24.67 14.24 -19.63
C VAL A 88 24.82 13.38 -20.85
N GLY A 89 25.09 12.14 -20.62
CA GLY A 89 24.89 11.13 -21.64
C GLY A 89 23.49 11.35 -22.22
N ASN A 90 23.37 11.16 -23.49
CA ASN A 90 22.14 11.37 -24.22
C ASN A 90 20.94 10.90 -23.42
N ALA A 91 19.98 11.77 -23.19
CA ALA A 91 18.71 11.39 -22.63
C ALA A 91 18.11 10.25 -23.48
N SER A 92 17.46 9.31 -22.84
CA SER A 92 16.83 8.18 -23.51
C SER A 92 15.38 8.48 -23.81
N PRO A 93 14.81 7.95 -24.91
CA PRO A 93 13.38 8.06 -25.16
C PRO A 93 12.60 7.32 -24.07
N GLY A 94 11.51 7.93 -23.61
CA GLY A 94 10.54 7.31 -22.74
C GLY A 94 9.56 6.44 -23.51
N TYR A 95 8.56 5.95 -22.84
CA TYR A 95 7.47 5.22 -23.48
C TYR A 95 6.58 6.14 -24.33
N TYR A 96 6.23 7.32 -23.79
CA TYR A 96 5.43 8.31 -24.50
C TYR A 96 6.26 9.44 -25.14
N SER A 97 7.44 9.71 -24.63
CA SER A 97 8.21 10.88 -24.98
C SER A 97 9.49 10.55 -25.74
N GLU A 98 9.87 11.46 -26.62
CA GLU A 98 11.20 11.44 -27.24
C GLU A 98 12.30 11.75 -26.20
N ALA A 99 13.55 11.51 -26.56
CA ALA A 99 14.72 11.77 -25.73
C ALA A 99 14.95 13.27 -25.40
N GLY A 100 13.98 14.10 -25.55
CA GLY A 100 14.01 15.57 -25.34
C GLY A 100 13.68 16.34 -26.63
N PRO A 101 13.65 17.68 -26.58
CA PRO A 101 13.96 18.52 -25.45
C PRO A 101 12.94 18.45 -24.31
N PHE A 102 13.43 18.60 -23.08
CA PHE A 102 12.57 18.63 -21.90
C PHE A 102 12.07 20.05 -21.61
N PRO A 103 10.87 20.21 -21.00
CA PRO A 103 10.40 21.52 -20.55
C PRO A 103 11.38 22.17 -19.56
N ALA A 104 11.41 23.47 -19.53
CA ALA A 104 12.28 24.21 -18.62
C ALA A 104 11.97 23.89 -17.16
N GLY A 105 13.01 23.62 -16.37
CA GLY A 105 12.88 23.28 -14.96
C GLY A 105 12.67 21.79 -14.68
N VAL A 106 12.45 20.95 -15.66
CA VAL A 106 12.41 19.49 -15.46
C VAL A 106 13.82 19.01 -15.09
N ILE A 107 13.94 18.38 -13.94
CA ILE A 107 15.20 17.85 -13.40
C ILE A 107 15.25 16.34 -13.40
N PHE A 108 14.09 15.69 -13.49
CA PHE A 108 13.95 14.26 -13.60
C PHE A 108 12.65 13.93 -14.34
N ARG A 109 12.70 12.96 -15.24
CA ARG A 109 11.53 12.38 -15.91
C ARG A 109 11.58 10.87 -15.81
N ASN A 110 10.52 10.30 -15.28
CA ASN A 110 10.21 8.89 -15.39
C ASN A 110 9.08 8.72 -16.41
N ASP A 111 9.34 8.00 -17.50
CA ASP A 111 8.37 7.77 -18.58
C ASP A 111 8.46 6.30 -18.98
N VAL A 112 7.59 5.49 -18.38
CA VAL A 112 7.67 4.04 -18.41
C VAL A 112 6.32 3.40 -18.72
N LEU A 113 6.38 2.23 -19.33
CA LEU A 113 5.31 1.24 -19.38
C LEU A 113 5.72 0.03 -18.55
N ARG A 114 4.86 -0.35 -17.62
CA ARG A 114 4.92 -1.64 -16.93
C ARG A 114 3.79 -2.53 -17.46
N THR A 115 4.13 -3.76 -17.80
CA THR A 115 3.14 -4.77 -18.22
C THR A 115 3.19 -5.95 -17.24
N ASP A 116 2.04 -6.30 -16.65
CA ASP A 116 1.91 -7.45 -15.75
C ASP A 116 0.95 -8.45 -16.38
N LYS A 117 1.44 -9.62 -16.78
CA LYS A 117 0.64 -10.72 -17.31
C LYS A 117 0.56 -11.84 -16.29
N GLN A 118 -0.64 -12.33 -16.05
CA GLN A 118 -0.87 -13.39 -15.08
C GLN A 118 -1.80 -14.46 -15.64
N ILE A 119 -1.41 -15.71 -15.45
CA ILE A 119 -2.26 -16.89 -15.60
C ILE A 119 -2.39 -17.57 -14.25
N GLY A 120 -3.60 -17.99 -13.89
CA GLY A 120 -3.87 -18.77 -12.68
C GLY A 120 -4.83 -19.91 -12.94
N ILE A 121 -4.53 -21.07 -12.35
CA ILE A 121 -5.46 -22.20 -12.29
C ILE A 121 -5.67 -22.51 -10.82
N PHE A 122 -6.92 -22.58 -10.38
CA PHE A 122 -7.22 -22.77 -8.97
C PHE A 122 -8.35 -23.75 -8.74
N GLY A 123 -8.33 -24.36 -7.57
CA GLY A 123 -9.40 -25.20 -7.09
C GLY A 123 -9.44 -25.18 -5.56
N GLU A 124 -10.66 -25.13 -5.02
CA GLU A 124 -10.95 -25.27 -3.61
C GLU A 124 -12.08 -26.25 -3.44
N THR A 125 -11.97 -27.12 -2.47
CA THR A 125 -13.04 -28.08 -2.15
C THR A 125 -13.28 -28.13 -0.66
N THR A 126 -14.55 -28.16 -0.27
CA THR A 126 -15.01 -28.31 1.11
C THR A 126 -15.74 -29.64 1.25
N PHE A 127 -15.42 -30.35 2.29
CA PHE A 127 -16.06 -31.60 2.68
C PHE A 127 -16.62 -31.51 4.09
N ASP A 128 -17.93 -31.72 4.25
CA ASP A 128 -18.57 -31.80 5.58
C ASP A 128 -18.27 -33.15 6.20
N LEU A 129 -17.34 -33.18 7.14
CA LEU A 129 -16.95 -34.40 7.89
C LEU A 129 -18.12 -34.91 8.73
N THR A 130 -18.80 -33.96 9.37
CA THR A 130 -20.04 -34.16 10.14
C THR A 130 -20.96 -32.96 9.92
N ASP A 131 -22.13 -32.93 10.54
CA ASP A 131 -23.04 -31.76 10.50
C ASP A 131 -22.40 -30.49 11.17
N GLN A 132 -21.37 -30.70 12.00
CA GLN A 132 -20.72 -29.62 12.73
C GLN A 132 -19.28 -29.33 12.27
N PHE A 133 -18.64 -30.25 11.55
CA PHE A 133 -17.25 -30.08 11.13
C PHE A 133 -17.11 -30.15 9.62
N ALA A 134 -16.46 -29.12 9.04
CA ALA A 134 -16.09 -29.07 7.64
C ALA A 134 -14.59 -28.87 7.47
N LEU A 135 -14.03 -29.45 6.42
CA LEU A 135 -12.65 -29.26 6.00
C LEU A 135 -12.63 -28.69 4.58
N THR A 136 -11.95 -27.59 4.41
CA THR A 136 -11.69 -26.96 3.10
C THR A 136 -10.21 -27.08 2.74
N VAL A 137 -9.93 -27.49 1.50
CA VAL A 137 -8.58 -27.54 0.96
C VAL A 137 -8.58 -26.84 -0.39
N GLY A 138 -7.64 -25.93 -0.59
CA GLY A 138 -7.47 -25.17 -1.83
C GLY A 138 -6.03 -25.18 -2.31
N ALA A 139 -5.86 -25.04 -3.62
CA ALA A 139 -4.58 -24.81 -4.25
C ALA A 139 -4.75 -23.88 -5.46
N ARG A 140 -3.74 -23.06 -5.73
CA ARG A 140 -3.66 -22.21 -6.92
C ARG A 140 -2.26 -22.31 -7.51
N TYR A 141 -2.19 -22.67 -8.78
CA TYR A 141 -1.02 -22.45 -9.61
C TYR A 141 -1.10 -21.05 -10.21
N TYR A 142 0.02 -20.36 -10.26
CA TYR A 142 0.18 -19.06 -10.89
C TYR A 142 1.43 -19.03 -11.76
N ASP A 143 1.37 -18.21 -12.81
CA ASP A 143 2.48 -17.89 -13.70
C ASP A 143 2.32 -16.40 -14.04
N ILE A 144 3.32 -15.59 -13.65
CA ILE A 144 3.29 -14.12 -13.72
C ILE A 144 4.56 -13.63 -14.38
N GLU A 145 4.39 -12.75 -15.36
CA GLU A 145 5.47 -12.06 -16.04
C GLU A 145 5.30 -10.56 -15.87
N VAL A 146 6.35 -9.87 -15.45
CA VAL A 146 6.39 -8.41 -15.33
C VAL A 146 7.48 -7.87 -16.24
N ASP A 147 7.11 -6.96 -17.13
CA ASP A 147 8.00 -6.27 -18.07
C ASP A 147 8.02 -4.77 -17.77
N LEU A 148 9.12 -4.09 -18.12
CA LEU A 148 9.32 -2.68 -17.89
C LEU A 148 10.07 -2.04 -19.07
N GLU A 149 9.43 -1.08 -19.73
CA GLU A 149 9.95 -0.33 -20.87
C GLU A 149 10.00 1.17 -20.58
N GLY A 150 10.74 1.92 -21.38
CA GLY A 150 10.83 3.38 -21.32
C GLY A 150 12.16 3.85 -20.76
N SER A 151 12.14 4.94 -20.00
CA SER A 151 13.34 5.53 -19.43
C SER A 151 13.10 6.32 -18.16
N ALA A 152 14.16 6.47 -17.39
CA ALA A 152 14.28 7.44 -16.32
C ALA A 152 15.42 8.40 -16.66
N ASN A 153 15.13 9.66 -16.94
CA ASN A 153 16.13 10.68 -17.25
C ASN A 153 16.35 11.59 -16.04
N SER A 154 17.59 11.89 -15.70
CA SER A 154 17.95 12.67 -14.51
C SER A 154 18.98 13.74 -14.85
N SER A 155 18.87 14.92 -14.24
CA SER A 155 19.88 15.98 -14.29
C SER A 155 20.92 15.87 -13.16
N PHE A 156 20.72 14.97 -12.24
CA PHE A 156 21.65 14.68 -11.15
C PHE A 156 22.27 13.30 -11.32
N GLY A 157 23.57 13.22 -11.03
CA GLY A 157 24.33 11.97 -11.19
C GLY A 157 24.07 10.97 -10.08
N ASN A 158 24.29 9.71 -10.40
CA ASN A 158 24.28 8.61 -9.43
C ASN A 158 25.60 8.64 -8.66
N LEU A 159 25.64 9.40 -7.59
CA LEU A 159 26.86 9.63 -6.81
C LEU A 159 27.32 8.34 -6.11
N GLY A 160 28.59 8.07 -6.32
CA GLY A 160 29.28 6.99 -5.59
C GLY A 160 29.18 5.59 -6.20
N GLN A 161 28.53 5.44 -7.37
CA GLN A 161 28.20 4.12 -7.84
C GLN A 161 28.79 3.70 -9.16
N ILE A 162 29.17 4.65 -9.97
CA ILE A 162 29.80 4.39 -11.23
C ILE A 162 31.05 5.26 -11.25
N GLU A 163 32.20 4.65 -11.55
CA GLU A 163 33.46 5.36 -11.77
C GLU A 163 33.30 6.47 -12.83
N ASP A 164 32.29 6.32 -13.70
CA ASP A 164 31.90 7.32 -14.67
C ASP A 164 30.74 8.17 -14.11
N ALA A 165 31.07 9.31 -13.50
CA ALA A 165 30.13 10.29 -12.98
C ALA A 165 29.19 10.93 -14.05
N GLN A 166 29.15 10.39 -15.25
CA GLN A 166 28.45 10.91 -16.39
C GLN A 166 27.16 10.16 -16.75
N VAL A 167 26.79 9.13 -16.01
CA VAL A 167 25.52 8.42 -16.25
C VAL A 167 24.41 9.08 -15.45
N PHE A 168 23.49 9.70 -16.18
CA PHE A 168 22.33 10.40 -15.64
C PHE A 168 21.06 9.71 -16.11
N GLY A 169 20.48 8.88 -15.27
CA GLY A 169 19.28 8.13 -15.60
C GLY A 169 19.56 6.76 -16.24
N THR A 170 18.52 6.12 -16.71
CA THR A 170 18.55 4.75 -17.23
C THR A 170 17.69 4.65 -18.49
N ASN A 171 18.23 4.06 -19.54
CA ASN A 171 17.45 3.56 -20.67
C ASN A 171 16.93 2.17 -20.31
N ILE A 172 15.72 2.11 -19.78
CA ILE A 172 15.09 0.91 -19.24
C ILE A 172 14.81 -0.09 -20.37
N SER A 173 14.29 0.40 -21.49
CA SER A 173 14.06 -0.46 -22.67
C SER A 173 15.33 -1.12 -23.18
N ALA A 174 16.46 -0.45 -23.14
CA ALA A 174 17.74 -1.05 -23.54
C ALA A 174 18.29 -1.99 -22.48
N GLN A 175 18.05 -1.69 -21.19
CA GLN A 175 18.52 -2.50 -20.06
C GLN A 175 17.87 -3.88 -20.05
N PHE A 176 16.57 -3.94 -20.31
CA PHE A 176 15.78 -5.18 -20.27
C PHE A 176 15.50 -5.76 -21.67
N ALA A 177 16.09 -5.22 -22.72
CA ALA A 177 15.95 -5.80 -24.06
C ALA A 177 16.47 -7.24 -24.12
N PRO A 178 15.82 -8.13 -24.86
CA PRO A 178 16.35 -9.48 -25.08
C PRO A 178 17.77 -9.47 -25.59
N GLY A 179 18.68 -10.17 -24.89
CA GLY A 179 20.10 -10.22 -25.24
C GLY A 179 20.88 -8.93 -24.96
N ASN A 180 20.41 -8.11 -24.03
CA ASN A 180 21.10 -6.90 -23.61
C ASN A 180 22.52 -7.16 -23.10
N PRO A 181 23.43 -6.18 -23.18
CA PRO A 181 24.83 -6.37 -22.76
C PRO A 181 25.02 -6.35 -21.23
N PHE A 182 24.00 -6.02 -20.47
CA PHE A 182 24.08 -5.85 -19.02
C PHE A 182 23.90 -7.18 -18.26
N GLY A 183 23.40 -8.22 -18.95
CA GLY A 183 23.05 -9.49 -18.30
C GLY A 183 21.76 -9.43 -17.50
N ALA A 184 20.96 -8.37 -17.69
CA ALA A 184 19.64 -8.24 -17.07
C ALA A 184 18.66 -9.23 -17.72
N PRO A 185 17.68 -9.76 -16.95
CA PRO A 185 16.58 -10.51 -17.54
C PRO A 185 15.71 -9.59 -18.41
N ASP A 186 15.07 -10.13 -19.42
CA ASP A 186 14.11 -9.40 -20.26
C ASP A 186 12.79 -9.12 -19.53
N LYS A 187 12.51 -9.89 -18.48
CA LYS A 187 11.33 -9.74 -17.61
C LYS A 187 11.57 -10.37 -16.24
N ALA A 188 10.82 -9.96 -15.24
CA ALA A 188 10.69 -10.71 -14.00
C ALA A 188 9.60 -11.76 -14.19
N ALA A 189 9.96 -13.04 -14.07
CA ALA A 189 9.04 -14.15 -14.22
C ALA A 189 8.97 -14.94 -12.92
N THR A 190 7.75 -15.24 -12.49
CA THR A 190 7.50 -15.98 -11.26
C THR A 190 6.39 -16.98 -11.48
N ASP A 191 6.62 -18.24 -11.19
CA ASP A 191 5.60 -19.28 -11.18
C ASP A 191 5.66 -20.11 -9.90
N GLY A 192 4.53 -20.68 -9.52
CA GLY A 192 4.48 -21.49 -8.31
C GLY A 192 3.08 -21.98 -7.95
N MET A 193 3.00 -22.55 -6.76
CA MET A 193 1.73 -23.00 -6.17
C MET A 193 1.61 -22.47 -4.75
N ILE A 194 0.42 -22.01 -4.40
CA ILE A 194 0.03 -21.66 -3.03
C ILE A 194 -1.12 -22.54 -2.58
N TYR A 195 -1.16 -22.78 -1.27
CA TYR A 195 -2.11 -23.70 -0.64
C TYR A 195 -2.92 -23.01 0.45
N LYS A 196 -4.11 -23.58 0.69
CA LYS A 196 -4.98 -23.21 1.80
C LYS A 196 -5.61 -24.43 2.40
N VAL A 197 -5.64 -24.50 3.73
CA VAL A 197 -6.38 -25.51 4.47
C VAL A 197 -7.15 -24.81 5.59
N THR A 198 -8.47 -25.07 5.67
CA THR A 198 -9.34 -24.50 6.70
C THR A 198 -10.17 -25.61 7.34
N GLY A 199 -10.05 -25.77 8.64
CA GLY A 199 -10.96 -26.55 9.46
C GLY A 199 -12.02 -25.63 10.06
N GLN A 200 -13.30 -26.01 9.98
CA GLN A 200 -14.42 -25.26 10.55
C GLN A 200 -15.18 -26.13 11.55
N TRP A 201 -15.62 -25.52 12.64
CA TRP A 201 -16.48 -26.13 13.64
C TRP A 201 -17.66 -25.20 13.95
N THR A 202 -18.86 -25.71 13.70
CA THR A 202 -20.14 -25.01 13.91
C THR A 202 -20.92 -25.75 14.99
N PRO A 203 -20.64 -25.54 16.30
CA PRO A 203 -21.29 -26.27 17.39
C PRO A 203 -22.79 -25.98 17.50
N THR A 204 -23.22 -24.78 17.10
CA THR A 204 -24.60 -24.31 17.02
C THR A 204 -24.79 -23.46 15.77
N ASP A 205 -26.03 -23.15 15.40
CA ASP A 205 -26.32 -22.27 14.26
C ASP A 205 -25.76 -20.84 14.45
N ASP A 206 -25.54 -20.44 15.71
CA ASP A 206 -25.10 -19.09 16.10
C ASP A 206 -23.58 -18.99 16.31
N MET A 207 -22.83 -20.07 16.17
CA MET A 207 -21.40 -20.10 16.46
C MET A 207 -20.62 -20.85 15.39
N LEU A 208 -19.60 -20.21 14.87
CA LEU A 208 -18.61 -20.81 13.98
C LEU A 208 -17.20 -20.48 14.49
N PHE A 209 -16.37 -21.50 14.62
CA PHE A 209 -14.94 -21.41 14.88
C PHE A 209 -14.17 -21.98 13.70
N TYR A 210 -13.02 -21.40 13.37
CA TYR A 210 -12.19 -21.91 12.29
C TYR A 210 -10.71 -21.79 12.61
N ALA A 211 -9.93 -22.63 11.94
CA ALA A 211 -8.48 -22.49 11.88
C ALA A 211 -8.05 -22.65 10.43
N THR A 212 -7.21 -21.72 9.97
CA THR A 212 -6.73 -21.66 8.58
C THR A 212 -5.21 -21.61 8.55
N TYR A 213 -4.60 -22.40 7.69
CA TYR A 213 -3.30 -22.17 7.11
C TYR A 213 -3.47 -21.72 5.68
N SER A 214 -2.81 -20.65 5.27
CA SER A 214 -2.84 -20.17 3.89
C SER A 214 -1.51 -19.55 3.49
N GLU A 215 -1.20 -19.67 2.22
CA GLU A 215 -0.03 -19.08 1.59
C GLU A 215 -0.44 -17.97 0.64
N GLY A 216 0.42 -16.97 0.52
CA GLY A 216 0.29 -15.85 -0.41
C GLY A 216 1.65 -15.42 -0.93
N PHE A 217 1.66 -14.54 -1.90
CA PHE A 217 2.90 -13.99 -2.46
C PHE A 217 2.63 -12.64 -3.12
N ARG A 218 3.70 -11.89 -3.30
CA ARG A 218 3.76 -10.73 -4.18
C ARG A 218 4.80 -11.01 -5.26
N PRO A 219 4.48 -10.84 -6.57
CA PRO A 219 5.41 -11.18 -7.65
C PRO A 219 6.64 -10.28 -7.63
N GLY A 220 7.73 -10.78 -8.20
CA GLY A 220 8.93 -10.01 -8.44
C GLY A 220 8.71 -8.85 -9.42
N LEU A 221 9.59 -7.86 -9.36
CA LEU A 221 9.57 -6.65 -10.19
C LEU A 221 10.92 -6.44 -10.86
N LEU A 222 10.95 -5.68 -11.94
CA LEU A 222 12.21 -5.20 -12.55
C LEU A 222 12.66 -3.91 -11.87
N ASN A 223 13.96 -3.81 -11.64
CA ASN A 223 14.60 -2.72 -10.91
C ASN A 223 15.31 -1.75 -11.86
N ARG A 224 14.88 -0.51 -11.88
CA ARG A 224 15.44 0.54 -12.72
C ARG A 224 16.97 0.69 -12.59
N PRO A 225 17.51 0.83 -11.35
CA PRO A 225 18.96 0.95 -11.15
C PRO A 225 19.67 -0.40 -11.03
N GLY A 226 19.07 -1.47 -11.52
CA GLY A 226 19.68 -2.81 -11.51
C GLY A 226 21.09 -2.81 -12.08
N GLY A 227 21.98 -3.57 -11.45
CA GLY A 227 23.39 -3.63 -11.80
C GLY A 227 24.25 -2.55 -11.16
N ALA A 228 23.67 -1.56 -10.47
CA ALA A 228 24.43 -0.56 -9.74
C ALA A 228 25.21 -1.21 -8.58
N SER A 229 26.50 -0.83 -8.44
CA SER A 229 27.36 -1.39 -7.41
C SER A 229 27.19 -0.65 -6.09
N GLY A 230 27.10 -1.38 -5.01
CA GLY A 230 27.04 -0.90 -3.64
C GLY A 230 28.23 -1.36 -2.78
N PRO A 231 28.16 -1.15 -1.47
CA PRO A 231 29.21 -1.52 -0.53
C PRO A 231 29.38 -3.06 -0.43
N ASN A 232 30.55 -3.49 0.00
CA ASN A 232 30.87 -4.90 0.30
C ASN A 232 30.61 -5.89 -0.85
N GLY A 233 30.63 -5.40 -2.10
CA GLY A 233 30.36 -6.24 -3.29
C GLY A 233 28.88 -6.45 -3.57
N PHE A 234 27.99 -5.76 -2.89
CA PHE A 234 26.58 -5.75 -3.21
C PHE A 234 26.36 -5.13 -4.61
N THR A 235 25.39 -5.66 -5.30
CA THR A 235 24.92 -5.11 -6.57
C THR A 235 23.41 -5.07 -6.53
N VAL A 236 22.82 -3.93 -6.85
CA VAL A 236 21.37 -3.79 -6.92
C VAL A 236 20.81 -4.83 -7.90
N PRO A 237 19.88 -5.69 -7.50
CA PRO A 237 19.34 -6.73 -8.37
C PRO A 237 18.60 -6.11 -9.56
N PHE A 238 18.72 -6.72 -10.74
CA PHE A 238 17.93 -6.32 -11.91
C PHE A 238 16.45 -6.67 -11.76
N ALA A 239 16.17 -7.78 -11.11
CA ALA A 239 14.81 -8.23 -10.79
C ALA A 239 14.78 -8.67 -9.33
N LEU A 240 13.63 -8.47 -8.69
CA LEU A 240 13.33 -8.96 -7.35
C LEU A 240 12.75 -10.36 -7.43
N ASP A 241 13.04 -11.16 -6.39
CA ASP A 241 12.31 -12.39 -6.13
C ASP A 241 10.91 -12.09 -5.56
N THR A 242 10.04 -13.08 -5.56
CA THR A 242 8.76 -13.00 -4.82
C THR A 242 9.00 -12.75 -3.34
N ASP A 243 8.11 -12.01 -2.71
CA ASP A 243 7.93 -12.22 -1.27
C ASP A 243 6.87 -13.30 -1.04
N ASP A 244 7.14 -14.16 -0.09
CA ASP A 244 6.29 -15.29 0.26
C ASP A 244 5.67 -15.07 1.65
N VAL A 245 4.37 -15.34 1.75
CA VAL A 245 3.61 -15.13 2.97
C VAL A 245 2.99 -16.44 3.42
N LYS A 246 3.20 -16.79 4.70
CA LYS A 246 2.50 -17.89 5.38
C LYS A 246 1.63 -17.31 6.50
N ASN A 247 0.35 -17.61 6.46
CA ASN A 247 -0.61 -17.15 7.46
C ASN A 247 -1.20 -18.34 8.22
N TYR A 248 -1.12 -18.26 9.55
CA TYR A 248 -1.77 -19.17 10.50
C TYR A 248 -2.81 -18.38 11.27
N GLU A 249 -4.08 -18.71 11.12
CA GLU A 249 -5.18 -17.94 11.68
C GLU A 249 -6.16 -18.86 12.41
N ALA A 250 -6.65 -18.43 13.57
CA ALA A 250 -7.76 -19.03 14.27
C ALA A 250 -8.79 -17.95 14.61
N GLY A 251 -10.04 -18.17 14.25
CA GLY A 251 -11.07 -17.15 14.42
C GLY A 251 -12.43 -17.71 14.82
N TRP A 252 -13.32 -16.78 15.12
CA TRP A 252 -14.70 -17.04 15.52
C TRP A 252 -15.66 -16.04 14.88
N LYS A 253 -16.89 -16.53 14.63
CA LYS A 253 -18.07 -15.73 14.30
C LYS A 253 -19.19 -16.18 15.21
N THR A 254 -19.75 -15.25 15.98
CA THR A 254 -20.73 -15.60 17.00
C THR A 254 -21.88 -14.61 17.09
N GLU A 255 -23.07 -15.13 17.29
CA GLU A 255 -24.26 -14.40 17.69
C GLU A 255 -24.67 -14.87 19.10
N LEU A 256 -24.65 -13.95 20.06
CA LEU A 256 -24.78 -14.24 21.48
C LEU A 256 -25.97 -13.50 22.08
N PHE A 257 -26.45 -13.95 23.24
CA PHE A 257 -27.50 -13.29 24.01
C PHE A 257 -28.79 -13.07 23.20
N ASP A 258 -29.36 -14.16 22.66
CA ASP A 258 -30.54 -14.11 21.78
C ASP A 258 -30.34 -13.18 20.57
N ASN A 259 -29.18 -13.31 19.91
CA ASN A 259 -28.76 -12.56 18.74
C ASN A 259 -28.62 -11.04 18.94
N SER A 260 -28.60 -10.59 20.20
CA SER A 260 -28.41 -9.17 20.52
C SER A 260 -26.95 -8.72 20.41
N LEU A 261 -25.99 -9.63 20.47
CA LEU A 261 -24.57 -9.36 20.32
C LEU A 261 -23.97 -10.25 19.21
N ARG A 262 -23.52 -9.63 18.13
CA ARG A 262 -22.60 -10.26 17.17
C ARG A 262 -21.16 -9.88 17.55
N PHE A 263 -20.31 -10.90 17.72
CA PHE A 263 -18.89 -10.71 18.01
C PHE A 263 -18.06 -11.68 17.16
N ASN A 264 -17.26 -11.11 16.25
CA ASN A 264 -16.36 -11.82 15.37
C ASN A 264 -14.92 -11.44 15.70
N GLY A 265 -13.99 -12.32 15.42
CA GLY A 265 -12.57 -11.99 15.55
C GLY A 265 -11.67 -13.10 15.07
N SER A 266 -10.39 -12.78 14.98
CA SER A 266 -9.33 -13.75 14.69
C SER A 266 -8.04 -13.40 15.42
N ALA A 267 -7.28 -14.43 15.75
CA ALA A 267 -5.87 -14.33 16.12
C ALA A 267 -5.04 -14.93 15.00
N PHE A 268 -3.98 -14.27 14.61
CA PHE A 268 -3.15 -14.69 13.49
C PHE A 268 -1.66 -14.53 13.76
N PHE A 269 -0.89 -15.35 13.04
CA PHE A 269 0.55 -15.27 12.93
C PHE A 269 0.93 -15.34 11.45
N VAL A 270 1.64 -14.32 10.97
CA VAL A 270 2.06 -14.20 9.59
C VAL A 270 3.59 -14.17 9.54
N GLU A 271 4.16 -15.03 8.72
CA GLU A 271 5.57 -15.02 8.34
C GLU A 271 5.70 -14.44 6.92
N ILE A 272 6.61 -13.49 6.73
CA ILE A 272 6.92 -12.89 5.44
C ILE A 272 8.39 -13.17 5.15
N GLU A 273 8.66 -13.92 4.10
CA GLU A 273 10.01 -14.18 3.59
C GLU A 273 10.27 -13.29 2.39
N ASN A 274 11.49 -12.77 2.27
CA ASN A 274 11.92 -11.91 1.16
C ASN A 274 11.09 -10.63 0.99
N LEU A 275 10.70 -9.97 2.08
CA LEU A 275 9.90 -8.74 2.04
C LEU A 275 10.48 -7.71 1.08
N GLN A 276 9.72 -7.42 0.01
CA GLN A 276 10.07 -6.39 -0.96
C GLN A 276 9.82 -5.01 -0.36
N THR A 277 10.82 -4.15 -0.39
CA THR A 277 10.69 -2.74 -0.01
C THR A 277 11.44 -1.84 -0.97
N THR A 278 11.09 -0.57 -0.99
CA THR A 278 11.83 0.46 -1.73
C THR A 278 12.79 1.16 -0.80
N ILE A 279 14.05 1.17 -1.17
CA ILE A 279 15.15 1.73 -0.39
C ILE A 279 15.66 2.99 -1.08
N PHE A 280 15.96 4.03 -0.29
CA PHE A 280 16.76 5.16 -0.70
C PHE A 280 17.96 5.26 0.24
N ASP A 281 19.06 4.65 -0.14
CA ASP A 281 20.31 4.69 0.59
C ASP A 281 21.43 5.23 -0.32
N PRO A 282 21.84 6.50 -0.17
CA PRO A 282 22.88 7.09 -0.99
C PRO A 282 24.26 6.42 -0.89
N SER A 283 24.49 5.59 0.14
CA SER A 283 25.71 4.80 0.26
C SER A 283 25.73 3.60 -0.69
N ILE A 284 24.55 3.17 -1.11
CA ILE A 284 24.36 2.09 -2.11
C ILE A 284 24.16 2.70 -3.47
N VAL A 285 23.06 3.47 -3.67
CA VAL A 285 22.74 4.16 -4.92
C VAL A 285 21.93 5.44 -4.66
N ASN A 286 22.31 6.54 -5.28
CA ASN A 286 21.61 7.81 -5.13
C ASN A 286 20.32 7.84 -5.98
N LEU A 287 19.55 6.76 -5.96
CA LEU A 287 18.23 6.59 -6.58
C LEU A 287 17.44 5.62 -5.72
N PHE A 288 16.13 5.71 -5.79
CA PHE A 288 15.27 4.68 -5.22
C PHE A 288 15.44 3.37 -5.99
N PHE A 289 15.67 2.31 -5.27
CA PHE A 289 15.67 0.95 -5.78
C PHE A 289 14.82 0.06 -4.90
N SER A 290 14.35 -1.06 -5.44
CA SER A 290 13.64 -2.05 -4.65
C SER A 290 14.56 -3.25 -4.39
N ASP A 291 14.39 -3.90 -3.25
CA ASP A 291 15.10 -5.11 -2.89
C ASP A 291 14.21 -6.02 -2.03
N ASN A 292 14.54 -7.29 -1.98
CA ASN A 292 14.02 -8.22 -0.98
C ASN A 292 14.83 -7.99 0.31
N ALA A 293 14.44 -6.98 1.09
CA ALA A 293 15.32 -6.38 2.09
C ALA A 293 15.34 -7.11 3.43
N ALA A 294 14.30 -7.87 3.75
CA ALA A 294 14.15 -8.44 5.08
C ALA A 294 13.19 -9.63 5.10
N ASN A 295 13.24 -10.40 6.19
CA ASN A 295 12.14 -11.26 6.62
C ASN A 295 11.44 -10.62 7.81
N ALA A 296 10.14 -10.85 7.95
CA ALA A 296 9.34 -10.25 9.01
C ALA A 296 8.29 -11.21 9.57
N GLU A 297 7.89 -10.97 10.82
CA GLU A 297 6.77 -11.64 11.47
C GLU A 297 5.72 -10.63 11.91
N ILE A 298 4.45 -11.04 11.87
CA ILE A 298 3.32 -10.28 12.37
C ILE A 298 2.47 -11.19 13.25
N LYS A 299 2.24 -10.78 14.49
CA LYS A 299 1.29 -11.41 15.42
C LYS A 299 0.13 -10.46 15.64
N GLY A 300 -1.09 -10.95 15.55
CA GLY A 300 -2.23 -10.07 15.67
C GLY A 300 -3.46 -10.70 16.27
N LEU A 301 -4.30 -9.83 16.82
CA LEU A 301 -5.65 -10.10 17.24
C LEU A 301 -6.55 -8.99 16.71
N GLU A 302 -7.59 -9.36 15.97
CA GLU A 302 -8.57 -8.41 15.47
C GLU A 302 -9.99 -8.86 15.75
N GLY A 303 -10.90 -7.91 15.78
CA GLY A 303 -12.29 -8.24 15.98
C GLY A 303 -13.23 -7.07 15.73
N ASP A 304 -14.49 -7.41 15.52
CA ASP A 304 -15.61 -6.49 15.43
C ASP A 304 -16.78 -6.96 16.29
N PHE A 305 -17.56 -6.01 16.78
CA PHE A 305 -18.78 -6.32 17.47
C PHE A 305 -19.91 -5.36 17.11
N THR A 306 -21.13 -5.85 17.18
CA THR A 306 -22.35 -5.06 17.15
C THR A 306 -23.27 -5.59 18.24
N TRP A 307 -23.64 -4.70 19.17
CA TRP A 307 -24.47 -5.02 20.31
C TRP A 307 -25.71 -4.12 20.37
N ALA A 308 -26.88 -4.75 20.30
CA ALA A 308 -28.19 -4.11 20.50
C ALA A 308 -28.83 -4.69 21.77
N PRO A 309 -28.50 -4.16 22.97
CA PRO A 309 -28.94 -4.73 24.24
C PRO A 309 -30.47 -4.75 24.34
N LEU A 310 -31.05 -5.93 24.59
CA LEU A 310 -32.49 -6.14 24.68
C LEU A 310 -33.17 -5.30 25.80
N SER A 311 -32.40 -4.84 26.79
CA SER A 311 -32.87 -4.05 27.90
C SER A 311 -32.99 -2.55 27.60
N VAL A 312 -32.45 -2.06 26.48
CA VAL A 312 -32.44 -0.65 26.09
C VAL A 312 -32.87 -0.55 24.63
N ASP A 313 -34.16 -0.32 24.45
CA ASP A 313 -34.71 -0.15 23.10
C ASP A 313 -34.08 1.05 22.38
N GLY A 314 -33.78 0.88 21.08
CA GLY A 314 -33.15 1.89 20.25
C GLY A 314 -31.64 2.08 20.40
N LEU A 315 -30.96 1.35 21.31
CA LEU A 315 -29.51 1.44 21.46
C LEU A 315 -28.80 0.38 20.62
N THR A 316 -27.80 0.82 19.84
CA THR A 316 -26.84 -0.06 19.16
C THR A 316 -25.43 0.44 19.41
N ILE A 317 -24.55 -0.43 19.89
CA ILE A 317 -23.11 -0.15 20.07
C ILE A 317 -22.35 -1.02 19.10
N ALA A 318 -21.44 -0.44 18.32
CA ALA A 318 -20.60 -1.17 17.40
C ALA A 318 -19.16 -0.67 17.47
N GLY A 319 -18.23 -1.57 17.23
CA GLY A 319 -16.81 -1.23 17.23
C GLY A 319 -15.99 -2.29 16.51
N ALA A 320 -14.75 -1.91 16.21
CA ALA A 320 -13.72 -2.79 15.70
C ALA A 320 -12.38 -2.43 16.34
N PHE A 321 -11.52 -3.42 16.48
CA PHE A 321 -10.17 -3.26 17.01
C PHE A 321 -9.18 -4.17 16.31
N SER A 322 -7.93 -3.73 16.28
CA SER A 322 -6.76 -4.52 15.87
C SER A 322 -5.65 -4.31 16.89
N LEU A 323 -4.99 -5.39 17.26
CA LEU A 323 -3.78 -5.42 18.08
C LEU A 323 -2.71 -6.11 17.25
N LEU A 324 -1.56 -5.47 17.04
CA LEU A 324 -0.47 -5.97 16.21
C LEU A 324 0.84 -5.94 16.99
N ASP A 325 1.66 -6.94 16.74
CA ASP A 325 3.08 -7.00 17.11
C ASP A 325 3.83 -7.41 15.85
N THR A 326 4.70 -6.54 15.36
CA THR A 326 5.42 -6.71 14.10
C THR A 326 6.91 -6.61 14.32
N GLU A 327 7.69 -7.48 13.67
CA GLU A 327 9.13 -7.54 13.88
C GLU A 327 9.86 -7.92 12.58
N ILE A 328 10.97 -7.22 12.29
CA ILE A 328 11.93 -7.65 11.29
C ILE A 328 12.82 -8.72 11.92
N THR A 329 12.76 -9.94 11.39
CA THR A 329 13.44 -11.12 11.94
C THR A 329 14.78 -11.43 11.27
N GLU A 330 15.01 -10.91 10.06
CA GLU A 330 16.26 -11.05 9.33
C GLU A 330 16.44 -9.88 8.36
N VAL A 331 17.68 -9.39 8.22
CA VAL A 331 18.03 -8.34 7.25
C VAL A 331 18.82 -8.98 6.11
N LEU A 332 18.36 -8.83 4.88
CA LEU A 332 18.92 -9.45 3.68
C LEU A 332 19.75 -8.48 2.85
N THR A 333 19.34 -7.20 2.76
CA THR A 333 20.13 -6.17 2.07
C THR A 333 21.27 -5.68 2.96
N PRO A 334 22.48 -5.49 2.43
CA PRO A 334 23.64 -5.05 3.23
C PRO A 334 23.60 -3.55 3.51
N THR A 335 22.53 -3.09 4.14
CA THR A 335 22.36 -1.70 4.63
C THR A 335 22.36 -1.70 6.15
N ASP A 336 22.96 -0.66 6.74
CA ASP A 336 22.89 -0.41 8.18
C ASP A 336 21.57 0.30 8.58
N ASP A 337 20.76 0.65 7.60
CA ASP A 337 19.53 1.43 7.81
C ASP A 337 18.26 0.56 8.02
N VAL A 338 18.36 -0.76 7.92
CA VAL A 338 17.30 -1.71 8.33
C VAL A 338 17.78 -2.43 9.58
N LEU A 339 17.01 -2.35 10.66
CA LEU A 339 17.41 -2.92 11.94
C LEU A 339 16.63 -4.19 12.27
N LEU A 340 17.37 -5.22 12.70
CA LEU A 340 16.78 -6.42 13.26
C LEU A 340 15.96 -6.09 14.52
N GLY A 341 14.74 -6.61 14.61
CA GLY A 341 13.82 -6.36 15.73
C GLY A 341 13.03 -5.05 15.59
N SER A 342 13.18 -4.28 14.50
CA SER A 342 12.36 -3.10 14.28
C SER A 342 10.94 -3.46 13.80
N GLU A 343 10.02 -2.56 14.09
CA GLU A 343 8.61 -2.67 13.67
C GLU A 343 8.46 -2.43 12.17
N LEU A 344 7.39 -2.97 11.58
CA LEU A 344 6.99 -2.65 10.22
C LEU A 344 6.36 -1.26 10.13
N ALA A 345 6.53 -0.62 8.99
CA ALA A 345 5.97 0.70 8.73
C ALA A 345 4.43 0.68 8.74
N PHE A 346 3.81 1.76 9.27
CA PHE A 346 2.35 1.96 9.32
C PHE A 346 1.58 0.85 10.04
N ALA A 347 2.21 0.18 10.99
CA ALA A 347 1.63 -0.93 11.75
C ALA A 347 1.51 -0.57 13.24
N PRO A 348 0.53 0.25 13.66
CA PRO A 348 0.36 0.61 15.06
C PRO A 348 0.05 -0.61 15.93
N SER A 349 0.59 -0.66 17.15
CA SER A 349 0.39 -1.80 18.06
C SER A 349 -1.07 -2.00 18.45
N TYR A 350 -1.88 -0.93 18.47
CA TYR A 350 -3.32 -1.02 18.58
C TYR A 350 -4.01 0.09 17.80
N GLN A 351 -5.17 -0.23 17.23
CA GLN A 351 -6.07 0.73 16.62
C GLN A 351 -7.51 0.27 16.76
N GLY A 352 -8.45 1.21 16.69
CA GLY A 352 -9.85 0.84 16.76
C GLY A 352 -10.83 2.00 16.68
N ASN A 353 -12.09 1.63 16.69
CA ASN A 353 -13.18 2.57 16.74
C ASN A 353 -14.36 2.01 17.56
N ILE A 354 -15.10 2.89 18.20
CA ILE A 354 -16.36 2.56 18.87
C ILE A 354 -17.36 3.66 18.54
N ARG A 355 -18.59 3.26 18.24
CA ARG A 355 -19.73 4.13 18.07
C ARG A 355 -20.93 3.58 18.82
N ALA A 356 -21.76 4.48 19.40
CA ALA A 356 -23.00 4.12 20.04
C ALA A 356 -24.13 4.94 19.41
N ARG A 357 -25.09 4.28 18.79
CA ARG A 357 -26.27 4.93 18.21
C ARG A 357 -27.46 4.70 19.11
N TYR A 358 -28.11 5.77 19.54
CA TYR A 358 -29.36 5.72 20.27
C TYR A 358 -30.45 6.42 19.46
N GLU A 359 -31.56 5.71 19.24
CA GLU A 359 -32.69 6.18 18.47
C GLU A 359 -33.97 6.19 19.34
N TRP A 360 -34.80 7.17 19.11
CA TRP A 360 -36.11 7.26 19.78
C TRP A 360 -37.12 7.94 18.89
N ASP A 361 -38.39 7.53 19.02
CA ASP A 361 -39.50 8.16 18.31
C ASP A 361 -39.85 9.49 18.93
N LEU A 362 -40.16 10.48 18.09
CA LEU A 362 -40.68 11.79 18.52
C LEU A 362 -42.21 11.78 18.43
N GLU A 363 -42.85 12.46 19.37
CA GLU A 363 -44.30 12.59 19.36
C GLU A 363 -44.82 13.49 18.21
N GLN A 364 -43.95 14.29 17.58
CA GLN A 364 -44.25 15.20 16.50
C GLN A 364 -44.28 14.47 15.16
N GLU A 365 -45.27 14.82 14.34
CA GLU A 365 -45.36 14.45 12.93
C GLU A 365 -45.06 15.69 12.06
N VAL A 366 -44.34 15.47 10.96
CA VAL A 366 -44.13 16.52 9.95
C VAL A 366 -44.59 15.98 8.59
N ALA A 367 -45.48 16.74 7.96
CA ALA A 367 -46.09 16.39 6.66
C ALA A 367 -46.76 15.00 6.64
N GLY A 368 -47.28 14.53 7.80
CA GLY A 368 -47.94 13.24 7.96
C GLY A 368 -46.97 12.05 8.16
N SER A 369 -45.68 12.30 8.32
CA SER A 369 -44.67 11.26 8.60
C SER A 369 -44.24 11.34 10.06
N SER A 370 -44.16 10.20 10.73
CA SER A 370 -43.57 10.06 12.08
C SER A 370 -42.06 10.35 12.06
N LEU A 371 -41.61 11.05 13.09
CA LEU A 371 -40.19 11.40 13.20
C LEU A 371 -39.47 10.49 14.18
N ARG A 372 -38.27 10.08 13.80
CA ARG A 372 -37.31 9.36 14.67
C ARG A 372 -36.05 10.18 14.82
N ALA A 373 -35.70 10.51 16.06
CA ALA A 373 -34.44 11.17 16.36
C ALA A 373 -33.35 10.16 16.67
N HIS A 374 -32.09 10.53 16.44
CA HIS A 374 -30.95 9.74 16.85
C HIS A 374 -29.77 10.62 17.27
N ILE A 375 -28.96 10.06 18.14
CA ILE A 375 -27.62 10.55 18.48
C ILE A 375 -26.62 9.41 18.32
N MET A 376 -25.44 9.71 17.74
CA MET A 376 -24.39 8.69 17.53
C MET A 376 -23.01 9.30 17.81
N PRO A 377 -22.55 9.34 19.08
CA PRO A 377 -21.14 9.59 19.37
C PRO A 377 -20.25 8.48 18.85
N GLN A 378 -19.02 8.85 18.49
CA GLN A 378 -17.99 7.93 18.05
C GLN A 378 -16.60 8.36 18.52
N ILE A 379 -15.74 7.40 18.72
CA ILE A 379 -14.30 7.57 18.94
C ILE A 379 -13.53 6.70 17.95
N VAL A 380 -12.43 7.24 17.40
CA VAL A 380 -11.45 6.51 16.60
C VAL A 380 -10.10 6.79 17.20
N PHE A 381 -9.28 5.76 17.35
CA PHE A 381 -7.98 5.88 18.00
C PHE A 381 -6.95 4.95 17.33
N SER A 382 -5.69 5.34 17.41
CA SER A 382 -4.53 4.56 16.97
C SER A 382 -3.36 4.81 17.90
N ASP A 383 -2.55 3.79 18.11
CA ASP A 383 -1.24 3.94 18.72
C ASP A 383 -0.27 4.66 17.79
N SER A 384 0.90 4.99 18.31
CA SER A 384 2.03 5.45 17.50
C SER A 384 2.44 4.40 16.48
N SER A 385 3.07 4.86 15.41
CA SER A 385 3.64 3.99 14.39
C SER A 385 4.82 4.67 13.71
N VAL A 386 5.59 3.92 12.94
CA VAL A 386 6.72 4.45 12.16
C VAL A 386 6.35 4.54 10.68
N SER A 387 6.96 5.48 9.97
CA SER A 387 6.64 5.74 8.55
C SER A 387 7.43 4.88 7.56
N ASP A 388 8.53 4.27 8.00
CA ASP A 388 9.44 3.49 7.15
C ASP A 388 10.17 2.45 8.00
N ILE A 389 10.68 1.39 7.37
CA ILE A 389 11.62 0.45 7.99
C ILE A 389 13.08 0.92 7.83
N ILE A 390 13.33 1.88 6.95
CA ILE A 390 14.66 2.46 6.68
C ILE A 390 14.91 3.58 7.67
N GLU A 391 15.89 3.42 8.56
CA GLU A 391 16.15 4.32 9.69
C GLU A 391 16.36 5.79 9.28
N ILE A 392 17.10 6.04 8.20
CA ILE A 392 17.35 7.41 7.70
C ILE A 392 16.08 8.12 7.21
N ASN A 393 15.04 7.36 6.85
CA ASN A 393 13.76 7.87 6.34
C ASN A 393 12.64 7.77 7.37
N LYS A 394 12.92 7.12 8.51
CA LYS A 394 11.92 6.81 9.54
C LYS A 394 11.49 8.08 10.28
N SER A 395 10.21 8.27 10.38
CA SER A 395 9.56 9.27 11.23
C SER A 395 8.61 8.56 12.18
N GLU A 396 8.61 8.97 13.44
CA GLU A 396 7.62 8.51 14.41
C GLU A 396 6.35 9.35 14.26
N MET A 397 5.22 8.71 14.12
CA MET A 397 3.89 9.29 14.10
C MET A 397 3.23 9.01 15.45
N ASP A 398 2.88 10.06 16.19
CA ASP A 398 2.32 9.96 17.54
C ASP A 398 0.97 9.24 17.57
N SER A 399 0.67 8.61 18.71
CA SER A 399 -0.65 8.05 18.98
C SER A 399 -1.71 9.15 19.04
N TRP A 400 -2.92 8.84 18.61
CA TRP A 400 -3.99 9.82 18.55
C TRP A 400 -5.39 9.23 18.83
N ALA A 401 -6.32 10.09 19.22
CA ALA A 401 -7.72 9.75 19.35
C ALA A 401 -8.60 10.93 18.91
N THR A 402 -9.61 10.65 18.09
CA THR A 402 -10.58 11.64 17.65
C THR A 402 -11.98 11.30 18.14
N LEU A 403 -12.70 12.31 18.57
CA LEU A 403 -14.12 12.25 18.89
C LEU A 403 -14.93 12.82 17.75
N GLY A 404 -16.08 12.22 17.49
CA GLY A 404 -17.04 12.68 16.51
C GLY A 404 -18.45 12.25 16.86
N GLY A 405 -19.40 12.57 16.01
CA GLY A 405 -20.75 12.07 16.16
C GLY A 405 -21.74 12.76 15.24
N THR A 406 -22.95 12.21 15.26
CA THR A 406 -24.11 12.77 14.55
C THR A 406 -25.29 12.97 15.49
N LEU A 407 -26.09 13.97 15.21
CA LEU A 407 -27.41 14.19 15.78
C LEU A 407 -28.37 14.41 14.63
N GLY A 408 -29.41 13.61 14.51
CA GLY A 408 -30.29 13.70 13.36
C GLY A 408 -31.74 13.37 13.66
N VAL A 409 -32.56 13.67 12.67
CA VAL A 409 -33.98 13.31 12.63
C VAL A 409 -34.25 12.70 11.25
N THR A 410 -34.95 11.58 11.25
CA THR A 410 -35.39 10.87 10.04
C THR A 410 -36.92 10.81 10.00
N ALA A 411 -37.46 10.85 8.82
CA ALA A 411 -38.87 10.62 8.49
C ALA A 411 -38.93 9.62 7.33
N ASP A 412 -40.13 9.31 6.83
CA ASP A 412 -40.29 8.30 5.77
C ASP A 412 -39.48 8.59 4.49
N GLN A 413 -39.40 9.85 4.11
CA GLN A 413 -38.78 10.26 2.84
C GLN A 413 -37.58 11.21 3.00
N TRP A 414 -37.31 11.72 4.20
CA TRP A 414 -36.21 12.65 4.38
C TRP A 414 -35.45 12.42 5.70
N ALA A 415 -34.21 12.82 5.71
CA ALA A 415 -33.39 12.88 6.91
C ALA A 415 -32.61 14.19 6.96
N ALA A 416 -32.39 14.68 8.16
CA ALA A 416 -31.55 15.83 8.46
C ALA A 416 -30.60 15.48 9.60
N GLU A 417 -29.30 15.61 9.37
CA GLU A 417 -28.25 15.24 10.32
C GLU A 417 -27.25 16.39 10.47
N LEU A 418 -27.01 16.80 11.70
CA LEU A 418 -25.84 17.57 12.08
C LEU A 418 -24.72 16.62 12.46
N PHE A 419 -23.56 16.75 11.84
CA PHE A 419 -22.41 15.91 12.16
C PHE A 419 -21.19 16.73 12.56
N VAL A 420 -20.35 16.13 13.39
CA VAL A 420 -19.02 16.63 13.72
C VAL A 420 -18.01 15.48 13.62
N THR A 421 -16.89 15.76 12.97
CA THR A 421 -15.71 14.88 12.96
C THR A 421 -14.55 15.63 13.59
N ASN A 422 -13.70 14.91 14.32
CA ASN A 422 -12.56 15.47 15.03
C ASN A 422 -12.96 16.67 15.92
N LEU A 423 -13.91 16.44 16.85
CA LEU A 423 -14.48 17.47 17.72
C LEU A 423 -13.43 18.23 18.54
N THR A 424 -12.38 17.53 19.00
CA THR A 424 -11.26 18.08 19.76
C THR A 424 -10.29 18.89 18.91
N ASN A 425 -10.40 18.80 17.58
CA ASN A 425 -9.45 19.36 16.61
C ASN A 425 -8.04 18.83 16.82
N GLU A 426 -7.95 17.52 17.04
CA GLU A 426 -6.70 16.80 17.17
C GLU A 426 -5.89 16.92 15.87
N TYR A 427 -4.57 17.08 16.00
CA TYR A 427 -3.63 16.97 14.89
C TYR A 427 -2.97 15.60 14.98
N ALA A 428 -3.26 14.75 14.02
CA ALA A 428 -2.67 13.42 13.93
C ALA A 428 -2.07 13.22 12.55
N GLU A 429 -0.94 12.57 12.50
CA GLU A 429 -0.23 12.23 11.29
C GLU A 429 -0.64 10.83 10.85
N LEU A 430 -1.14 10.70 9.62
CA LEU A 430 -1.52 9.41 9.03
C LEU A 430 -0.43 8.81 8.17
N SER A 431 0.45 9.67 7.66
CA SER A 431 1.57 9.26 6.83
C SER A 431 2.63 10.33 6.87
N SER A 432 3.87 9.90 6.97
CA SER A 432 5.05 10.73 6.76
C SER A 432 5.98 10.03 5.78
N ASN A 433 6.61 10.78 4.90
CA ASN A 433 7.69 10.29 4.08
C ASN A 433 8.73 11.39 3.83
N PHE A 434 9.97 10.97 3.65
CA PHE A 434 11.05 11.87 3.24
C PHE A 434 11.20 11.82 1.73
N VAL A 435 11.18 13.00 1.10
CA VAL A 435 11.58 13.15 -0.29
C VAL A 435 12.72 14.16 -0.32
N PHE A 436 13.91 13.67 -0.63
CA PHE A 436 15.18 14.36 -0.50
C PHE A 436 15.47 14.71 0.98
N ASP A 437 15.46 15.98 1.34
CA ASP A 437 15.71 16.51 2.70
C ASP A 437 14.43 17.04 3.38
N ARG A 438 13.26 16.63 2.87
CA ARG A 438 11.97 17.17 3.32
C ARG A 438 11.01 16.08 3.70
N GLU A 439 10.54 16.21 4.89
CA GLU A 439 9.42 15.44 5.39
C GLU A 439 8.10 15.97 4.80
N ARG A 440 7.27 15.04 4.32
CA ARG A 440 5.91 15.28 3.84
C ARG A 440 4.95 14.56 4.74
N VAL A 441 4.16 15.33 5.46
CA VAL A 441 3.19 14.83 6.42
C VAL A 441 1.78 14.93 5.86
N THR A 442 1.01 13.85 5.95
CA THR A 442 -0.42 13.83 5.65
C THR A 442 -1.19 13.75 6.96
N PRO A 443 -1.77 14.87 7.45
CA PRO A 443 -2.54 14.86 8.68
C PRO A 443 -3.97 14.39 8.46
N ILE A 444 -4.65 14.01 9.55
CA ILE A 444 -6.09 13.81 9.55
C ILE A 444 -6.81 15.12 9.20
N ARG A 445 -8.07 14.96 8.75
CA ARG A 445 -8.92 16.13 8.50
C ARG A 445 -9.14 16.92 9.79
N PRO A 446 -8.97 18.25 9.80
CA PRO A 446 -9.29 19.09 10.94
C PRO A 446 -10.76 18.98 11.34
N ARG A 447 -11.10 19.51 12.52
CA ARG A 447 -12.50 19.55 12.97
C ARG A 447 -13.42 20.05 11.86
N THR A 448 -14.38 19.22 11.51
CA THR A 448 -15.38 19.54 10.48
C THR A 448 -16.77 19.40 11.09
N ILE A 449 -17.58 20.44 10.92
CA ILE A 449 -18.99 20.46 11.33
C ILE A 449 -19.81 20.67 10.06
N GLY A 450 -20.84 19.87 9.86
CA GLY A 450 -21.66 19.96 8.66
C GLY A 450 -23.08 19.50 8.88
N LEU A 451 -23.93 19.88 7.93
CA LEU A 451 -25.32 19.45 7.83
C LEU A 451 -25.45 18.53 6.61
N ARG A 452 -26.08 17.38 6.81
CA ARG A 452 -26.46 16.45 5.74
C ARG A 452 -27.97 16.42 5.63
N LEU A 453 -28.48 16.62 4.44
CA LEU A 453 -29.89 16.46 4.11
C LEU A 453 -30.01 15.39 3.05
N SER A 454 -30.92 14.44 3.24
CA SER A 454 -31.28 13.44 2.24
C SER A 454 -32.78 13.42 2.02
N TYR A 455 -33.17 13.09 0.81
CA TYR A 455 -34.57 12.92 0.40
C TYR A 455 -34.65 11.76 -0.60
N ASP A 456 -35.52 10.81 -0.27
CA ASP A 456 -35.83 9.65 -1.10
C ASP A 456 -37.19 9.87 -1.76
N TYR A 457 -37.25 9.75 -3.10
CA TYR A 457 -38.46 10.01 -3.91
C TYR A 457 -38.88 8.79 -4.73
#